data_eb9f2e1e6f5c94567fe8f2160f222840
#
_entry.id   eb9f2e1e6f5c94567fe8f2160f222840
#
_cell.length_a   1.000
_cell.length_b   1.000
_cell.length_c   1.000
_cell.angle_alpha   90.00
_cell.angle_beta   90.00
_cell.angle_gamma   90.00
#
_symmetry.space_group_name_H-M   'P 1'
#
loop_
_entity.id
_entity.type
_entity.pdbx_description
1 polymer ?
#
loop_
_entity_poly.entity_id
_entity_poly.type
_entity_poly.pdbx_seq_one_letter_code
_entity_poly.pdbx_strand_id
1 'polypeptide(L)'
;YLRERLQKMGLSEDAINKAGQNIHITPQLKLLLNNNGLEIIKDLIHEKFPDAPPDIIVIDPIRNVFDGGPDFGNLGENDNNAMLFFLQQRVEMLRDMINPRAGIILVHHTKKISKAMFKDDPFQALSGASSLRSYYTSGMLIFRPDEAEDVRSLHFELRNGPGIANMHVVKRAGQWVEI
;
A
#
# COMPACT_ATOMS: atom_id res chain seq x y z
N TYR A 1 13.82 1.52 15.21
CA TYR A 1 13.75 1.16 13.78
C TYR A 1 13.28 2.30 12.87
N LEU A 2 12.05 2.89 13.08
CA LEU A 2 11.57 4.01 12.23
C LEU A 2 12.49 5.23 12.36
N ARG A 3 12.78 5.69 13.59
CA ARG A 3 13.69 6.81 13.85
C ARG A 3 15.06 6.62 13.17
N GLU A 4 15.65 5.44 13.33
CA GLU A 4 16.91 5.09 12.71
C GLU A 4 16.86 5.16 11.16
N ARG A 5 15.74 4.72 10.57
CA ARG A 5 15.52 4.83 9.12
C ARG A 5 15.44 6.28 8.67
N LEU A 6 14.69 7.11 9.38
CA LEU A 6 14.56 8.53 9.07
C LEU A 6 15.89 9.27 9.21
N GLN A 7 16.72 8.91 10.21
CA GLN A 7 18.10 9.40 10.34
C GLN A 7 18.97 9.01 9.15
N LYS A 8 18.91 7.74 8.72
CA LYS A 8 19.64 7.27 7.53
C LYS A 8 19.19 7.93 6.22
N MET A 9 17.98 8.47 6.18
CA MET A 9 17.49 9.28 5.07
C MET A 9 18.00 10.73 5.09
N GLY A 10 18.78 11.10 6.10
CA GLY A 10 19.34 12.45 6.25
C GLY A 10 18.36 13.51 6.75
N LEU A 11 17.24 13.09 7.36
CA LEU A 11 16.29 14.02 7.95
C LEU A 11 16.86 14.64 9.23
N SER A 12 16.55 15.92 9.46
CA SER A 12 16.90 16.62 10.69
C SER A 12 16.17 16.03 11.91
N GLU A 13 16.72 16.21 13.10
CA GLU A 13 16.06 15.77 14.34
C GLU A 13 14.68 16.42 14.53
N ASP A 14 14.50 17.66 14.11
CA ASP A 14 13.20 18.33 14.16
C ASP A 14 12.19 17.67 13.23
N ALA A 15 12.60 17.33 11.99
CA ALA A 15 11.75 16.59 11.05
C ALA A 15 11.40 15.18 11.56
N ILE A 16 12.35 14.50 12.24
CA ILE A 16 12.13 13.19 12.84
C ILE A 16 11.14 13.27 14.00
N ASN A 17 11.26 14.28 14.85
CA ASN A 17 10.33 14.49 15.97
C ASN A 17 8.92 14.81 15.45
N LYS A 18 8.80 15.65 14.42
CA LYS A 18 7.54 15.95 13.75
C LYS A 18 6.90 14.71 13.12
N ALA A 19 7.70 13.86 12.47
CA ALA A 19 7.24 12.58 11.94
C ALA A 19 6.70 11.68 13.06
N GLY A 20 7.39 11.64 14.22
CA GLY A 20 6.95 10.84 15.36
C GLY A 20 5.59 11.27 15.94
N GLN A 21 5.20 12.52 15.77
CA GLN A 21 3.89 13.03 16.20
C GLN A 21 2.77 12.77 15.17
N ASN A 22 3.13 12.65 13.89
CA ASN A 22 2.17 12.56 12.78
C ASN A 22 2.08 11.18 12.14
N ILE A 23 2.95 10.24 12.53
CA ILE A 23 2.94 8.87 11.98
C ILE A 23 2.69 7.89 13.12
N HIS A 24 1.62 7.11 13.00
CA HIS A 24 1.38 5.96 13.85
C HIS A 24 1.53 4.67 13.05
N ILE A 25 2.30 3.73 13.59
CA ILE A 25 2.51 2.40 12.98
C ILE A 25 1.99 1.36 13.95
N THR A 26 1.09 0.51 13.47
CA THR A 26 0.57 -0.65 14.22
C THR A 26 1.28 -1.91 13.70
N PRO A 27 2.39 -2.33 14.31
CA PRO A 27 3.12 -3.49 13.84
C PRO A 27 2.37 -4.78 14.16
N GLN A 28 2.42 -5.74 13.23
CA GLN A 28 1.93 -7.11 13.44
C GLN A 28 0.47 -7.24 13.90
N LEU A 29 -0.38 -6.34 13.50
CA LEU A 29 -1.81 -6.45 13.77
C LEU A 29 -2.37 -7.66 13.01
N LYS A 30 -2.73 -8.71 13.71
CA LYS A 30 -3.45 -9.87 13.17
C LYS A 30 -4.95 -9.60 13.27
N LEU A 31 -5.43 -8.75 12.39
CA LEU A 31 -6.82 -8.34 12.37
C LEU A 31 -7.35 -8.42 10.93
N LEU A 32 -8.43 -9.15 10.73
CA LEU A 32 -9.17 -9.08 9.47
C LEU A 32 -9.95 -7.77 9.43
N LEU A 33 -9.97 -7.13 8.28
CA LEU A 33 -10.73 -5.91 8.07
C LEU A 33 -12.23 -6.24 7.79
N ASN A 34 -12.82 -7.02 8.70
CA ASN A 34 -14.26 -7.26 8.76
C ASN A 34 -14.95 -6.17 9.59
N ASN A 35 -16.27 -6.27 9.82
CA ASN A 35 -17.00 -5.26 10.57
C ASN A 35 -16.41 -4.97 11.95
N ASN A 36 -16.03 -6.02 12.69
CA ASN A 36 -15.40 -5.86 14.00
C ASN A 36 -13.99 -5.22 13.89
N GLY A 37 -13.22 -5.63 12.89
CA GLY A 37 -11.91 -5.06 12.62
C GLY A 37 -11.96 -3.58 12.26
N LEU A 38 -12.95 -3.16 11.49
CA LEU A 38 -13.20 -1.75 11.15
C LEU A 38 -13.43 -0.90 12.41
N GLU A 39 -14.29 -1.37 13.32
CA GLU A 39 -14.56 -0.65 14.57
C GLU A 39 -13.31 -0.55 15.46
N ILE A 40 -12.57 -1.65 15.61
CA ILE A 40 -11.30 -1.67 16.39
C ILE A 40 -10.31 -0.66 15.80
N ILE A 41 -10.11 -0.65 14.48
CA ILE A 41 -9.15 0.28 13.85
C ILE A 41 -9.64 1.72 13.98
N LYS A 42 -10.92 1.98 13.79
CA LYS A 42 -11.51 3.31 13.97
C LYS A 42 -11.22 3.84 15.38
N ASP A 43 -11.49 3.03 16.41
CA ASP A 43 -11.31 3.43 17.80
C ASP A 43 -9.83 3.67 18.13
N LEU A 44 -8.92 2.82 17.63
CA LEU A 44 -7.47 3.03 17.77
C LEU A 44 -7.01 4.32 17.09
N ILE A 45 -7.53 4.64 15.92
CA ILE A 45 -7.16 5.87 15.20
C ILE A 45 -7.68 7.09 15.97
N HIS A 46 -8.91 7.08 16.45
CA HIS A 46 -9.45 8.17 17.27
C HIS A 46 -8.67 8.36 18.57
N GLU A 47 -8.20 7.28 19.20
CA GLU A 47 -7.33 7.36 20.38
C GLU A 47 -5.97 8.02 20.06
N LYS A 48 -5.38 7.70 18.91
CA LYS A 48 -4.05 8.21 18.53
C LYS A 48 -4.08 9.59 17.89
N PHE A 49 -5.16 9.95 17.27
CA PHE A 49 -5.36 11.22 16.57
C PHE A 49 -6.64 11.92 17.05
N PRO A 50 -6.71 12.32 18.34
CA PRO A 50 -7.93 12.89 18.91
C PRO A 50 -8.32 14.26 18.33
N ASP A 51 -7.31 15.04 17.88
CA ASP A 51 -7.53 16.43 17.43
C ASP A 51 -7.84 16.51 15.93
N ALA A 52 -7.27 15.60 15.13
CA ALA A 52 -7.50 15.59 13.68
C ALA A 52 -7.29 14.19 13.13
N PRO A 53 -8.20 13.71 12.27
CA PRO A 53 -8.04 12.40 11.64
C PRO A 53 -6.86 12.39 10.65
N PRO A 54 -6.24 11.23 10.39
CA PRO A 54 -5.11 11.13 9.46
C PRO A 54 -5.53 11.47 8.02
N ASP A 55 -4.63 12.10 7.28
CA ASP A 55 -4.79 12.40 5.86
C ASP A 55 -4.44 11.22 4.96
N ILE A 56 -3.67 10.25 5.47
CA ILE A 56 -3.23 9.06 4.72
C ILE A 56 -3.38 7.82 5.60
N ILE A 57 -4.00 6.78 5.04
CA ILE A 57 -4.11 5.46 5.63
C ILE A 57 -3.30 4.48 4.77
N VAL A 58 -2.38 3.74 5.38
CA VAL A 58 -1.55 2.74 4.69
C VAL A 58 -1.92 1.34 5.18
N ILE A 59 -2.23 0.45 4.26
CA ILE A 59 -2.50 -0.97 4.52
C ILE A 59 -1.38 -1.80 3.88
N ASP A 60 -0.52 -2.41 4.70
CA ASP A 60 0.68 -3.14 4.26
C ASP A 60 0.84 -4.50 4.99
N PRO A 61 0.67 -5.61 4.31
CA PRO A 61 0.05 -5.79 3.01
C PRO A 61 -1.47 -6.07 3.10
N ILE A 62 -2.18 -5.87 2.01
CA ILE A 62 -3.63 -6.21 1.89
C ILE A 62 -3.93 -7.62 2.39
N ARG A 63 -3.12 -8.60 1.98
CA ARG A 63 -3.31 -10.02 2.29
C ARG A 63 -3.51 -10.32 3.77
N ASN A 64 -2.87 -9.55 4.66
CA ASN A 64 -2.92 -9.81 6.10
C ASN A 64 -4.23 -9.38 6.76
N VAL A 65 -4.98 -8.49 6.09
CA VAL A 65 -6.22 -7.92 6.60
C VAL A 65 -7.44 -8.26 5.73
N PHE A 66 -7.23 -9.01 4.64
CA PHE A 66 -8.23 -9.28 3.63
C PHE A 66 -9.44 -10.02 4.21
N ASP A 67 -10.64 -9.48 3.94
CA ASP A 67 -11.94 -10.07 4.23
C ASP A 67 -12.78 -10.05 2.96
N GLY A 68 -12.98 -11.21 2.34
CA GLY A 68 -13.75 -11.34 1.11
C GLY A 68 -15.26 -11.23 1.28
N GLY A 69 -15.72 -11.12 2.54
CA GLY A 69 -17.15 -11.00 2.87
C GLY A 69 -17.87 -12.34 3.07
N PRO A 70 -19.06 -12.30 3.68
CA PRO A 70 -19.81 -13.49 4.07
C PRO A 70 -20.33 -14.32 2.87
N ASP A 71 -20.63 -13.65 1.76
CA ASP A 71 -21.21 -14.29 0.58
C ASP A 71 -20.19 -15.03 -0.28
N PHE A 72 -18.90 -14.77 -0.07
CA PHE A 72 -17.81 -15.32 -0.87
C PHE A 72 -17.06 -16.45 -0.15
N GLY A 73 -17.46 -16.80 1.07
CA GLY A 73 -16.92 -17.92 1.83
C GLY A 73 -15.40 -17.83 2.01
N ASN A 74 -14.69 -18.88 1.58
CA ASN A 74 -13.22 -18.93 1.66
C ASN A 74 -12.52 -18.43 0.39
N LEU A 75 -13.19 -17.66 -0.47
CA LEU A 75 -12.56 -17.07 -1.64
C LEU A 75 -11.46 -16.09 -1.20
N GLY A 76 -10.30 -16.22 -1.79
CA GLY A 76 -9.14 -15.41 -1.46
C GLY A 76 -9.07 -14.12 -2.28
N GLU A 77 -8.02 -13.37 -2.03
CA GLU A 77 -7.68 -12.12 -2.71
C GLU A 77 -7.55 -12.20 -4.25
N ASN A 78 -7.54 -13.42 -4.80
CA ASN A 78 -7.48 -13.66 -6.25
C ASN A 78 -8.87 -13.73 -6.91
N ASP A 79 -9.94 -13.78 -6.14
CA ASP A 79 -11.30 -13.72 -6.66
C ASP A 79 -11.72 -12.26 -6.90
N ASN A 80 -12.25 -11.97 -8.08
CA ASN A 80 -12.59 -10.61 -8.47
C ASN A 80 -13.73 -10.00 -7.63
N ASN A 81 -14.74 -10.81 -7.29
CA ASN A 81 -15.88 -10.32 -6.54
C ASN A 81 -15.52 -10.13 -5.06
N ALA A 82 -14.79 -11.07 -4.48
CA ALA A 82 -14.26 -10.96 -3.12
C ALA A 82 -13.32 -9.75 -2.97
N MET A 83 -12.44 -9.51 -3.94
CA MET A 83 -11.57 -8.33 -3.96
C MET A 83 -12.38 -7.04 -4.10
N LEU A 84 -13.36 -6.99 -4.99
CA LEU A 84 -14.21 -5.81 -5.16
C LEU A 84 -15.01 -5.52 -3.90
N PHE A 85 -15.56 -6.54 -3.26
CA PHE A 85 -16.22 -6.42 -1.95
C PHE A 85 -15.27 -5.84 -0.90
N PHE A 86 -14.05 -6.39 -0.80
CA PHE A 86 -13.03 -5.90 0.14
C PHE A 86 -12.72 -4.42 -0.08
N LEU A 87 -12.51 -4.01 -1.33
CA LEU A 87 -12.19 -2.63 -1.65
C LEU A 87 -13.34 -1.68 -1.30
N GLN A 88 -14.55 -2.01 -1.70
CA GLN A 88 -15.73 -1.15 -1.51
C GLN A 88 -16.30 -1.21 -0.09
N GLN A 89 -16.42 -2.40 0.48
CA GLN A 89 -17.12 -2.61 1.75
C GLN A 89 -16.19 -2.67 2.97
N ARG A 90 -14.87 -2.60 2.77
CA ARG A 90 -13.89 -2.60 3.85
C ARG A 90 -12.96 -1.40 3.76
N VAL A 91 -12.28 -1.24 2.64
CA VAL A 91 -11.26 -0.19 2.48
C VAL A 91 -11.91 1.20 2.38
N GLU A 92 -12.91 1.37 1.50
CA GLU A 92 -13.63 2.65 1.42
C GLU A 92 -14.41 2.95 2.70
N MET A 93 -15.06 1.94 3.27
CA MET A 93 -15.79 2.11 4.52
C MET A 93 -14.86 2.56 5.66
N LEU A 94 -13.65 1.98 5.77
CA LEU A 94 -12.66 2.43 6.75
C LEU A 94 -12.30 3.90 6.55
N ARG A 95 -12.02 4.30 5.30
CA ARG A 95 -11.75 5.70 4.97
C ARG A 95 -12.90 6.61 5.41
N ASP A 96 -14.12 6.26 5.04
CA ASP A 96 -15.30 7.09 5.29
C ASP A 96 -15.63 7.21 6.79
N MET A 97 -15.33 6.16 7.58
CA MET A 97 -15.46 6.17 9.04
C MET A 97 -14.43 7.07 9.72
N ILE A 98 -13.24 7.25 9.14
CA ILE A 98 -12.12 7.98 9.73
C ILE A 98 -12.02 9.39 9.15
N ASN A 99 -11.82 9.49 7.85
CA ASN A 99 -11.71 10.74 7.12
C ASN A 99 -12.02 10.52 5.64
N PRO A 100 -13.21 10.90 5.16
CA PRO A 100 -13.59 10.71 3.75
C PRO A 100 -12.65 11.36 2.74
N ARG A 101 -11.80 12.30 3.17
CA ARG A 101 -10.79 12.95 2.33
C ARG A 101 -9.42 12.30 2.40
N ALA A 102 -9.23 11.28 3.24
CA ALA A 102 -7.94 10.61 3.35
C ALA A 102 -7.56 9.89 2.06
N GLY A 103 -6.29 9.97 1.71
CA GLY A 103 -5.67 9.09 0.72
C GLY A 103 -5.46 7.68 1.29
N ILE A 104 -5.65 6.66 0.45
CA ILE A 104 -5.36 5.29 0.84
C ILE A 104 -4.20 4.76 0.02
N ILE A 105 -3.21 4.17 0.68
CA ILE A 105 -2.10 3.44 0.06
C ILE A 105 -2.28 1.96 0.39
N LEU A 106 -2.49 1.15 -0.64
CA LEU A 106 -2.60 -0.30 -0.54
C LEU A 106 -1.30 -0.94 -1.02
N VAL A 107 -0.64 -1.67 -0.15
CA VAL A 107 0.57 -2.42 -0.51
C VAL A 107 0.20 -3.87 -0.78
N HIS A 108 0.67 -4.40 -1.90
CA HIS A 108 0.39 -5.77 -2.29
C HIS A 108 1.60 -6.44 -2.93
N HIS A 109 1.61 -7.77 -2.92
CA HIS A 109 2.68 -8.55 -3.51
C HIS A 109 2.52 -8.68 -5.02
N THR A 110 3.64 -8.93 -5.70
CA THR A 110 3.65 -9.32 -7.10
C THR A 110 3.70 -10.83 -7.24
N LYS A 111 3.09 -11.36 -8.30
CA LYS A 111 3.23 -12.75 -8.75
C LYS A 111 4.33 -12.86 -9.78
N LYS A 112 4.90 -14.06 -9.92
CA LYS A 112 5.86 -14.34 -10.99
C LYS A 112 5.12 -14.38 -12.33
N ILE A 113 5.63 -13.62 -13.30
CA ILE A 113 5.19 -13.66 -14.70
C ILE A 113 6.39 -13.85 -15.62
N SER A 114 6.15 -14.25 -16.86
CA SER A 114 7.23 -14.38 -17.84
C SER A 114 7.84 -13.03 -18.21
N LYS A 115 9.11 -13.03 -18.67
CA LYS A 115 9.76 -11.79 -19.13
C LYS A 115 9.02 -11.15 -20.30
N ALA A 116 8.40 -11.94 -21.18
CA ALA A 116 7.61 -11.43 -22.29
C ALA A 116 6.36 -10.70 -21.80
N MET A 117 5.59 -11.32 -20.89
CA MET A 117 4.41 -10.66 -20.29
C MET A 117 4.78 -9.39 -19.52
N PHE A 118 5.90 -9.44 -18.79
CA PHE A 118 6.36 -8.25 -18.06
C PHE A 118 6.74 -7.10 -19.01
N LYS A 119 7.38 -7.40 -20.13
CA LYS A 119 7.75 -6.39 -21.14
C LYS A 119 6.52 -5.77 -21.81
N ASP A 120 5.48 -6.58 -22.03
CA ASP A 120 4.24 -6.14 -22.65
C ASP A 120 3.40 -5.29 -21.69
N ASP A 121 3.17 -5.80 -20.48
CA ASP A 121 2.42 -5.10 -19.44
C ASP A 121 2.93 -5.48 -18.03
N PRO A 122 3.79 -4.65 -17.42
CA PRO A 122 4.36 -4.93 -16.10
C PRO A 122 3.31 -5.11 -15.00
N PHE A 123 2.15 -4.43 -15.11
CA PHE A 123 1.10 -4.47 -14.10
C PHE A 123 0.33 -5.80 -14.08
N GLN A 124 0.53 -6.67 -15.06
CA GLN A 124 0.09 -8.07 -14.96
C GLN A 124 0.81 -8.86 -13.84
N ALA A 125 1.95 -8.35 -13.35
CA ALA A 125 2.64 -8.91 -12.19
C ALA A 125 1.91 -8.63 -10.86
N LEU A 126 0.95 -7.70 -10.83
CA LEU A 126 0.18 -7.45 -9.62
C LEU A 126 -0.55 -8.73 -9.21
N SER A 127 -0.31 -9.19 -7.98
CA SER A 127 -1.03 -10.33 -7.40
C SER A 127 -2.45 -9.90 -7.06
N GLY A 128 -3.35 -10.87 -7.00
CA GLY A 128 -4.74 -10.61 -6.72
C GLY A 128 -5.60 -10.49 -7.97
N ALA A 129 -6.82 -10.11 -7.75
CA ALA A 129 -7.84 -10.03 -8.78
C ALA A 129 -7.64 -8.80 -9.69
N SER A 130 -8.07 -8.90 -10.94
CA SER A 130 -8.05 -7.78 -11.89
C SER A 130 -8.88 -6.58 -11.42
N SER A 131 -9.86 -6.81 -10.54
CA SER A 131 -10.63 -5.76 -9.88
C SER A 131 -9.75 -4.78 -9.07
N LEU A 132 -8.65 -5.23 -8.46
CA LEU A 132 -7.71 -4.33 -7.79
C LEU A 132 -7.12 -3.32 -8.77
N ARG A 133 -6.64 -3.79 -9.94
CA ARG A 133 -6.10 -2.89 -10.97
C ARG A 133 -7.14 -1.93 -11.53
N SER A 134 -8.38 -2.37 -11.65
CA SER A 134 -9.46 -1.51 -12.14
C SER A 134 -9.94 -0.48 -11.12
N TYR A 135 -9.53 -0.59 -9.87
CA TYR A 135 -10.03 0.21 -8.76
C TYR A 135 -9.12 1.40 -8.39
N TYR A 136 -7.81 1.23 -8.34
CA TYR A 136 -6.90 2.31 -7.94
C TYR A 136 -6.82 3.44 -8.99
N THR A 137 -6.49 4.64 -8.55
CA THR A 137 -6.25 5.81 -9.41
C THR A 137 -4.80 5.93 -9.83
N SER A 138 -3.89 5.44 -9.01
CA SER A 138 -2.45 5.46 -9.25
C SER A 138 -1.82 4.16 -8.77
N GLY A 139 -1.07 3.52 -9.64
CA GLY A 139 -0.31 2.31 -9.36
C GLY A 139 1.19 2.57 -9.45
N MET A 140 1.95 2.01 -8.52
CA MET A 140 3.40 1.96 -8.59
C MET A 140 3.86 0.52 -8.39
N LEU A 141 4.58 -0.02 -9.35
CA LEU A 141 5.17 -1.34 -9.31
C LEU A 141 6.67 -1.22 -9.10
N ILE A 142 7.18 -1.89 -8.07
CA ILE A 142 8.61 -1.95 -7.76
C ILE A 142 9.09 -3.38 -7.98
N PHE A 143 10.10 -3.56 -8.81
CA PHE A 143 10.68 -4.88 -9.04
C PHE A 143 12.21 -4.83 -9.16
N ARG A 144 12.82 -6.00 -9.05
CA ARG A 144 14.25 -6.21 -9.25
C ARG A 144 14.47 -6.79 -10.65
N PRO A 145 15.03 -6.01 -11.60
CA PRO A 145 15.18 -6.48 -12.99
C PRO A 145 16.21 -7.61 -13.11
N ASP A 146 17.27 -7.56 -12.30
CA ASP A 146 18.30 -8.59 -12.19
C ASP A 146 18.61 -8.91 -10.73
N GLU A 147 18.67 -10.19 -10.37
CA GLU A 147 18.97 -10.63 -9.00
C GLU A 147 20.43 -10.32 -8.60
N ALA A 148 21.33 -10.18 -9.56
CA ALA A 148 22.74 -9.86 -9.32
C ALA A 148 22.98 -8.38 -9.01
N GLU A 149 22.03 -7.50 -9.34
CA GLU A 149 22.18 -6.05 -9.17
C GLU A 149 21.28 -5.51 -8.05
N ASP A 150 21.76 -4.49 -7.33
CA ASP A 150 20.97 -3.77 -6.32
C ASP A 150 20.03 -2.71 -6.92
N VAL A 151 19.81 -2.77 -8.23
CA VAL A 151 18.88 -1.89 -8.94
C VAL A 151 17.42 -2.28 -8.65
N ARG A 152 16.57 -1.29 -8.53
CA ARG A 152 15.11 -1.43 -8.54
C ARG A 152 14.55 -0.59 -9.67
N SER A 153 13.59 -1.16 -10.37
CA SER A 153 12.83 -0.46 -11.40
C SER A 153 11.45 -0.14 -10.86
N LEU A 154 11.03 1.11 -11.05
CA LEU A 154 9.72 1.63 -10.69
C LEU A 154 8.93 1.88 -11.97
N HIS A 155 7.76 1.28 -12.05
CA HIS A 155 6.80 1.51 -13.12
C HIS A 155 5.56 2.17 -12.55
N PHE A 156 4.96 3.06 -13.33
CA PHE A 156 3.81 3.86 -12.89
C PHE A 156 2.63 3.65 -13.83
N GLU A 157 1.44 3.57 -13.26
CA GLU A 157 0.17 3.57 -13.98
C GLU A 157 -0.73 4.62 -13.34
N LEU A 158 -1.09 5.64 -14.12
CA LEU A 158 -1.93 6.74 -13.67
C LEU A 158 -3.20 6.77 -14.52
N ARG A 159 -4.37 6.87 -13.89
CA ARG A 159 -5.64 7.06 -14.59
C ARG A 159 -5.89 8.50 -14.97
N ASN A 160 -5.51 9.41 -14.09
CA ASN A 160 -5.81 10.83 -14.22
C ASN A 160 -4.50 11.60 -14.24
N GLY A 161 -3.98 11.87 -15.44
CA GLY A 161 -2.77 12.65 -15.61
C GLY A 161 -1.82 12.12 -16.68
N PRO A 162 -0.77 12.86 -16.98
CA PRO A 162 0.26 12.42 -17.92
C PRO A 162 1.01 11.21 -17.35
N GLY A 163 1.45 10.33 -18.23
CA GLY A 163 2.29 9.18 -17.84
C GLY A 163 3.58 9.65 -17.15
N ILE A 164 4.03 8.89 -16.18
CA ILE A 164 5.34 9.06 -15.54
C ILE A 164 6.30 8.06 -16.18
N ALA A 165 7.49 8.53 -16.57
CA ALA A 165 8.53 7.65 -17.09
C ALA A 165 8.96 6.63 -16.01
N ASN A 166 9.32 5.44 -16.45
CA ASN A 166 9.89 4.45 -15.55
C ASN A 166 11.21 4.96 -14.97
N MET A 167 11.46 4.67 -13.71
CA MET A 167 12.66 5.10 -13.00
C MET A 167 13.48 3.88 -12.58
N HIS A 168 14.79 4.05 -12.59
CA HIS A 168 15.71 3.06 -12.02
C HIS A 168 16.39 3.68 -10.81
N VAL A 169 16.40 2.93 -9.69
CA VAL A 169 17.00 3.41 -8.46
C VAL A 169 17.95 2.36 -7.87
N VAL A 170 19.00 2.82 -7.23
CA VAL A 170 19.95 1.98 -6.51
C VAL A 170 20.10 2.47 -5.08
N LYS A 171 20.36 1.57 -4.15
CA LYS A 171 20.56 1.92 -2.76
C LYS A 171 22.03 2.33 -2.52
N ARG A 172 22.26 3.60 -2.16
CA ARG A 172 23.59 4.13 -1.79
C ARG A 172 23.52 4.75 -0.41
N ALA A 173 24.41 4.33 0.50
CA ALA A 173 24.47 4.84 1.88
C ALA A 173 23.10 4.86 2.61
N GLY A 174 22.24 3.88 2.34
CA GLY A 174 20.91 3.78 2.96
C GLY A 174 19.80 4.55 2.25
N GLN A 175 20.12 5.35 1.24
CA GLN A 175 19.17 6.12 0.43
C GLN A 175 18.96 5.48 -0.95
N TRP A 176 17.77 5.63 -1.51
CA TRP A 176 17.49 5.28 -2.90
C TRP A 176 17.82 6.47 -3.79
N VAL A 177 18.66 6.25 -4.78
CA VAL A 177 19.14 7.27 -5.71
C VAL A 177 18.81 6.83 -7.13
N GLU A 178 18.26 7.73 -7.92
CA GLU A 178 17.97 7.50 -9.35
C GLU A 178 19.28 7.39 -10.15
N ILE A 179 19.28 6.53 -11.18
CA ILE A 179 20.40 6.26 -12.08
C ILE A 179 19.96 6.28 -13.53
#